data_75503ae19878c8ff4ded505877691188
#
_entry.id   75503ae19878c8ff4ded505877691188
#
_cell.length_a   1.000
_cell.length_b   1.000
_cell.length_c   1.000
_cell.angle_alpha   90.00
_cell.angle_beta   90.00
_cell.angle_gamma   90.00
#
_symmetry.space_group_name_H-M   'P 1'
#
loop_
_entity.id
_entity.type
_entity.pdbx_description
1 polymer ?
#
loop_
_entity_poly.entity_id
_entity_poly.type
_entity_poly.pdbx_seq_one_letter_code
_entity_poly.pdbx_strand_id
1 'polypeptide(L)'
;MNDYPRVIAAVRTTKDLEAAINAPTKAVFLLSGDIRTLEEHCNRLNQAKKQVFLHLDLVEGLKGDAAGIAFAAERFRINGIISTKTTCLKHAKEAGLIAILRVFI
;
A
#
# COMPACT_ATOMS: atom_id res chain seq x y z
N MET A 1 25.16 6.92 0.37
CA MET A 1 24.48 5.77 0.96
C MET A 1 23.14 5.54 0.30
N ASN A 2 22.80 4.31 0.08
CA ASN A 2 21.58 3.96 -0.62
C ASN A 2 20.43 3.81 0.38
N ASP A 3 19.39 4.65 0.22
CA ASP A 3 18.23 4.63 1.10
C ASP A 3 17.09 3.75 0.58
N TYR A 4 17.33 3.04 -0.51
CA TYR A 4 16.30 2.15 -1.04
C TYR A 4 16.11 0.94 -0.15
N PRO A 5 14.86 0.57 0.14
CA PRO A 5 14.62 -0.68 0.86
C PRO A 5 15.07 -1.86 0.01
N ARG A 6 15.87 -2.74 0.60
CA ARG A 6 16.37 -3.93 -0.09
C ARG A 6 15.47 -5.13 0.10
N VAL A 7 14.64 -5.08 1.13
CA VAL A 7 13.70 -6.14 1.45
C VAL A 7 12.32 -5.52 1.59
N ILE A 8 11.36 -6.11 0.91
CA ILE A 8 9.97 -5.69 0.95
C ILE A 8 9.15 -6.84 1.49
N ALA A 9 8.38 -6.60 2.53
CA ALA A 9 7.49 -7.61 3.08
C ALA A 9 6.16 -7.59 2.33
N ALA A 10 5.72 -8.74 1.84
CA ALA A 10 4.40 -8.89 1.22
C ALA A 10 3.43 -9.41 2.27
N VAL A 11 2.33 -8.71 2.46
CA VAL A 11 1.34 -9.02 3.50
C VAL A 11 0.00 -9.38 2.87
N ARG A 12 -0.47 -10.60 3.14
CA ARG A 12 -1.79 -11.09 2.70
C ARG A 12 -2.71 -11.43 3.86
N THR A 13 -2.15 -11.71 5.03
CA THR A 13 -2.91 -12.17 6.19
C THR A 13 -2.52 -11.35 7.42
N THR A 14 -3.31 -11.48 8.48
CA THR A 14 -2.99 -10.84 9.76
C THR A 14 -1.65 -11.35 10.32
N LYS A 15 -1.38 -12.63 10.11
CA LYS A 15 -0.10 -13.22 10.52
C LYS A 15 1.08 -12.57 9.79
N ASP A 16 0.93 -12.35 8.48
CA ASP A 16 1.95 -11.67 7.69
C ASP A 16 2.15 -10.23 8.18
N LEU A 17 1.07 -9.55 8.57
CA LEU A 17 1.13 -8.19 9.09
C LEU A 17 1.98 -8.13 10.36
N GLU A 18 1.74 -9.04 11.29
CA GLU A 18 2.52 -9.12 12.53
C GLU A 18 4.00 -9.38 12.24
N ALA A 19 4.27 -10.30 11.32
CA ALA A 19 5.64 -10.61 10.93
C ALA A 19 6.33 -9.39 10.31
N ALA A 20 5.62 -8.64 9.46
CA ALA A 20 6.16 -7.45 8.81
C ALA A 20 6.46 -6.33 9.82
N ILE A 21 5.58 -6.14 10.81
CA ILE A 21 5.77 -5.12 11.85
C ILE A 21 7.06 -5.40 12.64
N ASN A 22 7.34 -6.67 12.92
CA ASN A 22 8.49 -7.07 13.73
C ASN A 22 9.77 -7.31 12.92
N ALA A 23 9.68 -7.30 11.60
CA ALA A 23 10.83 -7.53 10.73
C ALA A 23 11.63 -6.23 10.51
N PRO A 24 12.89 -6.33 10.12
CA PRO A 24 13.70 -5.14 9.82
C PRO A 24 13.36 -4.46 8.49
N THR A 25 12.39 -4.98 7.75
CA THR A 25 11.97 -4.39 6.48
C THR A 25 11.41 -2.98 6.68
N LYS A 26 11.71 -2.07 5.75
CA LYS A 26 11.20 -0.69 5.79
C LYS A 26 9.96 -0.52 4.91
N ALA A 27 9.79 -1.35 3.89
CA ALA A 27 8.69 -1.27 2.96
C ALA A 27 7.79 -2.49 3.07
N VAL A 28 6.48 -2.25 3.03
CA VAL A 28 5.47 -3.29 3.13
C VAL A 28 4.48 -3.14 1.99
N PHE A 29 4.25 -4.23 1.27
CA PHE A 29 3.22 -4.31 0.23
C PHE A 29 2.01 -5.02 0.80
N LEU A 30 0.89 -4.30 0.90
CA LEU A 30 -0.38 -4.89 1.29
C LEU A 30 -1.07 -5.46 0.06
N LEU A 31 -1.19 -6.77 0.02
CA LEU A 31 -1.69 -7.51 -1.15
C LEU A 31 -3.11 -8.02 -0.96
N SER A 32 -3.80 -7.63 0.09
CA SER A 32 -5.19 -8.00 0.34
C SER A 32 -5.80 -7.08 1.39
N GLY A 33 -7.09 -7.20 1.58
CA GLY A 33 -7.81 -6.48 2.62
C GLY A 33 -9.05 -5.80 2.07
N ASP A 34 -9.78 -5.16 2.96
CA ASP A 34 -10.93 -4.35 2.57
C ASP A 34 -10.92 -3.04 3.35
N ILE A 35 -11.78 -2.12 2.94
CA ILE A 35 -11.79 -0.77 3.51
C ILE A 35 -12.12 -0.76 5.01
N ARG A 36 -12.72 -1.83 5.54
CA ARG A 36 -13.09 -1.89 6.96
C ARG A 36 -11.90 -2.19 7.85
N THR A 37 -10.90 -2.90 7.33
CA THR A 37 -9.74 -3.35 8.10
C THR A 37 -8.46 -2.60 7.78
N LEU A 38 -8.39 -1.99 6.60
CA LEU A 38 -7.16 -1.34 6.12
C LEU A 38 -6.71 -0.16 6.96
N GLU A 39 -7.64 0.61 7.52
CA GLU A 39 -7.27 1.76 8.35
C GLU A 39 -6.44 1.32 9.56
N GLU A 40 -6.91 0.28 10.25
CA GLU A 40 -6.19 -0.25 11.40
C GLU A 40 -4.84 -0.83 11.00
N HIS A 41 -4.80 -1.63 9.94
CA HIS A 41 -3.56 -2.22 9.47
C HIS A 41 -2.53 -1.16 9.08
N CYS A 42 -2.97 -0.15 8.36
CA CYS A 42 -2.08 0.95 7.95
C CYS A 42 -1.61 1.77 9.14
N ASN A 43 -2.48 2.01 10.12
CA ASN A 43 -2.10 2.70 11.34
C ASN A 43 -0.99 1.95 12.08
N ARG A 44 -1.12 0.65 12.20
CA ARG A 44 -0.10 -0.17 12.86
C ARG A 44 1.23 -0.12 12.13
N LEU A 45 1.20 -0.19 10.81
CA LEU A 45 2.40 -0.10 9.99
C LEU A 45 3.04 1.30 10.07
N ASN A 46 2.22 2.33 10.06
CA ASN A 46 2.70 3.71 10.21
C ASN A 46 3.36 3.92 11.58
N GLN A 47 2.77 3.39 12.64
CA GLN A 47 3.35 3.46 13.99
C GLN A 47 4.69 2.73 14.06
N ALA A 48 4.85 1.66 13.28
CA ALA A 48 6.10 0.92 13.18
C ALA A 48 7.09 1.59 12.21
N LYS A 49 6.74 2.76 11.67
CA LYS A 49 7.55 3.56 10.74
C LYS A 49 7.86 2.82 9.45
N LYS A 50 6.92 2.00 8.98
CA LYS A 50 7.03 1.31 7.71
C LYS A 50 6.48 2.18 6.58
N GLN A 51 7.05 2.03 5.39
CA GLN A 51 6.47 2.58 4.17
C GLN A 51 5.42 1.60 3.67
N VAL A 52 4.22 2.09 3.41
CA VAL A 52 3.07 1.25 3.05
C VAL A 52 2.69 1.45 1.60
N PHE A 53 2.68 0.38 0.84
CA PHE A 53 2.24 0.36 -0.56
C PHE A 53 1.04 -0.57 -0.67
N LEU A 54 -0.05 -0.05 -1.18
CA LEU A 54 -1.32 -0.77 -1.27
C LEU A 54 -1.56 -1.24 -2.69
N HIS A 55 -1.75 -2.54 -2.86
CA HIS A 55 -2.13 -3.10 -4.17
C HIS A 55 -3.63 -2.92 -4.37
N LEU A 56 -3.99 -1.83 -5.04
CA LEU A 56 -5.37 -1.37 -5.09
C LEU A 56 -6.32 -2.35 -5.75
N ASP A 57 -5.85 -3.05 -6.78
CA ASP A 57 -6.69 -4.02 -7.50
C ASP A 57 -7.15 -5.19 -6.63
N LEU A 58 -6.48 -5.41 -5.50
CA LEU A 58 -6.74 -6.51 -4.58
C LEU A 58 -7.50 -6.07 -3.32
N VAL A 59 -7.89 -4.80 -3.23
CA VAL A 59 -8.61 -4.27 -2.08
C VAL A 59 -10.10 -4.28 -2.35
N GLU A 60 -10.87 -4.87 -1.45
CA GLU A 60 -12.32 -4.88 -1.55
C GLU A 60 -12.91 -3.57 -1.04
N GLY A 61 -13.86 -3.04 -1.81
CA GLY A 61 -14.61 -1.86 -1.41
C GLY A 61 -13.97 -0.53 -1.77
N LEU A 62 -12.85 -0.54 -2.49
CA LEU A 62 -12.14 0.66 -2.86
C LEU A 62 -11.93 0.69 -4.37
N LYS A 63 -12.35 1.77 -5.02
CA LYS A 63 -12.16 1.95 -6.46
C LYS A 63 -10.86 2.68 -6.77
N GLY A 64 -10.26 2.34 -7.90
CA GLY A 64 -9.05 3.01 -8.40
C GLY A 64 -9.33 4.29 -9.16
N ASP A 65 -10.42 5.00 -8.86
CA ASP A 65 -10.72 6.30 -9.43
C ASP A 65 -10.12 7.42 -8.55
N ALA A 66 -10.25 8.66 -9.00
CA ALA A 66 -9.68 9.81 -8.30
C ALA A 66 -10.15 9.90 -6.85
N ALA A 67 -11.45 9.70 -6.61
CA ALA A 67 -12.03 9.79 -5.26
C ALA A 67 -11.53 8.65 -4.37
N GLY A 68 -11.47 7.43 -4.90
CA GLY A 68 -10.99 6.27 -4.16
C GLY A 68 -9.53 6.40 -3.76
N ILE A 69 -8.70 6.88 -4.67
CA ILE A 69 -7.27 7.09 -4.41
C ILE A 69 -7.08 8.21 -3.39
N ALA A 70 -7.81 9.31 -3.51
CA ALA A 70 -7.73 10.43 -2.56
C ALA A 70 -8.16 9.95 -1.16
N PHE A 71 -9.22 9.16 -1.07
CA PHE A 71 -9.67 8.57 0.18
C PHE A 71 -8.56 7.72 0.83
N ALA A 72 -7.94 6.85 0.04
CA ALA A 72 -6.87 5.98 0.55
C ALA A 72 -5.67 6.80 1.03
N ALA A 73 -5.27 7.81 0.28
CA ALA A 73 -4.15 8.66 0.65
C ALA A 73 -4.38 9.37 1.98
N GLU A 74 -5.58 9.94 2.16
CA GLU A 74 -5.91 10.70 3.36
C GLU A 74 -6.18 9.81 4.55
N ARG A 75 -6.97 8.75 4.36
CA ARG A 75 -7.44 7.93 5.47
C ARG A 75 -6.42 6.90 5.92
N PHE A 76 -5.74 6.27 4.99
CA PHE A 76 -4.80 5.20 5.32
C PHE A 76 -3.35 5.68 5.45
N ARG A 77 -3.05 6.89 5.00
CA ARG A 77 -1.69 7.47 5.07
C ARG A 77 -0.65 6.56 4.43
N ILE A 78 -0.98 6.05 3.26
CA ILE A 78 -0.08 5.18 2.50
C ILE A 78 0.95 5.99 1.74
N ASN A 79 2.06 5.36 1.39
CA ASN A 79 3.15 5.97 0.65
C ASN A 79 2.98 5.79 -0.85
N GLY A 80 2.32 4.71 -1.26
CA GLY A 80 2.15 4.45 -2.67
C GLY A 80 1.05 3.47 -3.00
N ILE A 81 0.77 3.37 -4.29
CA ILE A 81 -0.23 2.48 -4.88
C ILE A 81 0.46 1.58 -5.90
N ILE A 82 0.12 0.30 -5.84
CA ILE A 82 0.50 -0.68 -6.84
C ILE A 82 -0.76 -1.05 -7.62
N SER A 83 -0.70 -1.05 -8.93
CA SER A 83 -1.84 -1.43 -9.77
C SER A 83 -1.37 -1.95 -11.12
N THR A 84 -2.20 -2.76 -11.75
CA THR A 84 -2.01 -3.16 -13.15
C THR A 84 -2.59 -2.14 -14.12
N LYS A 85 -3.33 -1.16 -13.61
CA LYS A 85 -4.09 -0.19 -14.42
C LYS A 85 -3.41 1.17 -14.41
N THR A 86 -3.02 1.64 -15.58
CA THR A 86 -2.32 2.93 -15.72
C THR A 86 -3.18 4.12 -15.31
N THR A 87 -4.50 4.04 -15.51
CA THR A 87 -5.41 5.11 -15.07
C THR A 87 -5.41 5.28 -13.56
N CYS A 88 -5.39 4.16 -12.83
CA CYS A 88 -5.28 4.18 -11.37
C CYS A 88 -3.98 4.85 -10.92
N LEU A 89 -2.87 4.52 -11.57
CA LEU A 89 -1.56 5.07 -11.23
C LEU A 89 -1.46 6.55 -11.53
N LYS A 90 -2.17 7.03 -12.56
CA LYS A 90 -2.26 8.46 -12.85
C LYS A 90 -2.89 9.19 -11.67
N HIS A 91 -4.00 8.68 -11.16
CA HIS A 91 -4.65 9.26 -9.99
C HIS A 91 -3.77 9.20 -8.75
N ALA A 92 -2.99 8.13 -8.59
CA ALA A 92 -2.05 8.03 -7.47
C ALA A 92 -1.00 9.14 -7.51
N LYS A 93 -0.43 9.40 -8.69
CA LYS A 93 0.54 10.49 -8.87
C LYS A 93 -0.10 11.85 -8.59
N GLU A 94 -1.32 12.07 -9.05
CA GLU A 94 -2.06 13.32 -8.81
C GLU A 94 -2.32 13.53 -7.31
N ALA A 95 -2.45 12.45 -6.55
CA ALA A 95 -2.62 12.51 -5.10
C ALA A 95 -1.30 12.59 -4.32
N GLY A 96 -0.17 12.69 -5.01
CA GLY A 96 1.14 12.78 -4.37
C GLY A 96 1.71 11.45 -3.90
N LEU A 97 1.19 10.35 -4.39
CA LEU A 97 1.64 9.01 -4.00
C LEU A 97 2.66 8.45 -4.99
N ILE A 98 3.48 7.54 -4.51
CA ILE A 98 4.35 6.74 -5.38
C ILE A 98 3.47 5.77 -6.17
N ALA A 99 3.70 5.67 -7.47
CA ALA A 99 2.93 4.78 -8.34
C ALA A 99 3.81 3.65 -8.84
N ILE A 100 3.37 2.42 -8.62
CA ILE A 100 4.08 1.21 -9.03
C ILE A 100 3.21 0.41 -9.97
N LEU A 101 3.67 0.23 -11.20
CA LEU A 101 2.96 -0.58 -12.20
C LEU A 101 3.36 -2.05 -12.05
N ARG A 102 2.35 -2.89 -11.85
CA ARG A 102 2.55 -4.34 -11.87
C ARG A 102 2.26 -4.85 -13.27
N VAL A 103 3.23 -5.53 -13.85
CA VAL A 103 3.07 -6.14 -15.19
C VAL A 103 3.24 -7.64 -15.09
N PHE A 104 2.56 -8.36 -15.98
CA PHE A 104 2.70 -9.81 -16.11
C PHE A 104 3.63 -10.09 -17.29
N ILE A 105 4.61 -10.91 -17.05
CA ILE A 105 5.59 -11.27 -18.07
C ILE A 105 5.34 -12.67 -18.58
#